data_9461056f98a83df3de8534774b347bd2
#
_entry.id   9461056f98a83df3de8534774b347bd2
#
_cell.length_a   1.000
_cell.length_b   1.000
_cell.length_c   1.000
_cell.angle_alpha   90.00
_cell.angle_beta   90.00
_cell.angle_gamma   90.00
#
_symmetry.space_group_name_H-M   'P 1'
#
loop_
_entity.id
_entity.type
_entity.pdbx_description
1 polymer ?
#
loop_
_entity_poly.entity_id
_entity_poly.type
_entity_poly.pdbx_seq_one_letter_code
_entity_poly.pdbx_strand_id
1 'polypeptide(L)'
;MTSECHDLELGDDLRITKTTRRASGGGTWICGTIAGHRFDALVFPEHAENAEWEIGDSRISKLWVARPWLNGHTTVFNWDRGADVPAADPVAAAIVDFLCAGLAEHVYTR
;
A
#
# COMPACT_ATOMS: atom_id res chain seq x y z
N MET A 1 -11.01 -15.84 -17.92
CA MET A 1 -9.75 -16.13 -17.41
C MET A 1 -8.85 -14.92 -17.21
N THR A 2 -9.06 -13.91 -17.96
CA THR A 2 -8.18 -12.76 -17.88
C THR A 2 -8.23 -12.04 -16.55
N SER A 3 -9.39 -11.94 -15.93
CA SER A 3 -9.46 -11.18 -14.68
C SER A 3 -8.68 -11.87 -13.57
N GLU A 4 -8.71 -13.19 -13.54
CA GLU A 4 -7.89 -13.87 -12.56
C GLU A 4 -6.43 -13.66 -12.84
N CYS A 5 -6.07 -13.59 -14.11
CA CYS A 5 -4.69 -13.32 -14.47
C CYS A 5 -4.25 -11.97 -13.97
N HIS A 6 -5.14 -10.99 -14.00
CA HIS A 6 -4.79 -9.67 -13.47
C HIS A 6 -4.47 -9.72 -12.00
N ASP A 7 -5.26 -10.42 -11.21
CA ASP A 7 -4.99 -10.52 -9.79
C ASP A 7 -3.68 -11.22 -9.53
N LEU A 8 -3.42 -12.30 -10.26
CA LEU A 8 -2.17 -13.01 -10.12
C LEU A 8 -1.00 -12.13 -10.52
N GLU A 9 -1.17 -11.35 -11.58
CA GLU A 9 -0.09 -10.47 -12.02
C GLU A 9 0.25 -9.44 -10.97
N LEU A 10 -0.73 -8.87 -10.29
CA LEU A 10 -0.44 -7.93 -9.23
C LEU A 10 0.35 -8.60 -8.12
N GLY A 11 -0.07 -9.78 -7.70
CA GLY A 11 0.61 -10.50 -6.65
C GLY A 11 2.02 -10.88 -7.04
N ASP A 12 2.21 -11.34 -8.27
CA ASP A 12 3.52 -11.75 -8.76
C ASP A 12 4.44 -10.54 -8.92
N ASP A 13 3.86 -9.38 -9.16
CA ASP A 13 4.63 -8.17 -9.44
C ASP A 13 5.00 -7.40 -8.18
N LEU A 14 4.46 -7.78 -7.05
CA LEU A 14 4.76 -7.10 -5.80
C LEU A 14 6.19 -7.39 -5.38
N ARG A 15 6.96 -6.34 -5.15
CA ARG A 15 8.32 -6.47 -4.67
C ARG A 15 8.52 -5.52 -3.52
N ILE A 16 8.91 -6.06 -2.38
CA ILE A 16 9.21 -5.26 -1.21
C ILE A 16 10.70 -4.95 -1.26
N THR A 17 11.02 -3.66 -1.33
CA THR A 17 12.41 -3.24 -1.49
C THR A 17 13.02 -2.78 -0.17
N LYS A 18 12.19 -2.42 0.82
CA LYS A 18 12.74 -1.98 2.09
C LYS A 18 11.69 -2.20 3.18
N THR A 19 12.16 -2.69 4.32
CA THR A 19 11.32 -2.91 5.49
C THR A 19 12.03 -2.26 6.67
N THR A 20 11.38 -1.30 7.31
CA THR A 20 11.98 -0.58 8.43
C THR A 20 11.01 -0.54 9.59
N ARG A 21 11.34 -1.25 10.67
CA ARG A 21 10.52 -1.22 11.87
C ARG A 21 10.74 0.10 12.60
N ARG A 22 9.66 0.75 12.99
CA ARG A 22 9.78 2.03 13.67
C ARG A 22 10.34 1.85 15.07
N ALA A 23 11.19 2.80 15.48
CA ALA A 23 11.80 2.76 16.80
C ALA A 23 10.79 3.04 17.91
N SER A 24 9.79 3.85 17.63
CA SER A 24 8.76 4.15 18.62
C SER A 24 7.43 4.33 17.92
N GLY A 25 6.35 4.14 18.66
CA GLY A 25 5.01 4.28 18.11
C GLY A 25 4.51 3.06 17.38
N GLY A 26 5.33 2.02 17.28
CA GLY A 26 4.93 0.79 16.58
C GLY A 26 4.87 0.94 15.09
N GLY A 27 4.54 -0.15 14.43
CA GLY A 27 4.39 -0.14 12.99
C GLY A 27 5.68 -0.38 12.23
N THR A 28 5.54 -0.70 10.96
CA THR A 28 6.65 -1.01 10.08
C THR A 28 6.45 -0.27 8.77
N TRP A 29 7.47 0.45 8.33
CA TRP A 29 7.45 1.07 7.01
C TRP A 29 7.82 0.04 5.96
N ILE A 30 6.99 -0.08 4.96
CA ILE A 30 7.23 -0.98 3.83
C ILE A 30 7.30 -0.15 2.57
N CYS A 31 8.41 -0.27 1.86
CA CYS A 31 8.58 0.37 0.56
C CYS A 31 8.67 -0.70 -0.49
N GLY A 32 8.12 -0.45 -1.65
CA GLY A 32 8.19 -1.45 -2.70
C GLY A 32 7.62 -0.95 -4.01
N THR A 33 7.44 -1.90 -4.92
CA THR A 33 6.88 -1.62 -6.22
C THR A 33 5.81 -2.65 -6.54
N ILE A 34 4.83 -2.24 -7.34
CA ILE A 34 3.77 -3.11 -7.81
C ILE A 34 3.15 -2.48 -9.05
N ALA A 35 3.00 -3.28 -10.10
CA ALA A 35 2.40 -2.83 -11.35
C ALA A 35 3.08 -1.58 -11.89
N GLY A 36 4.40 -1.52 -11.79
CA GLY A 36 5.17 -0.38 -12.27
C GLY A 36 5.06 0.87 -11.43
N HIS A 37 4.44 0.78 -10.26
CA HIS A 37 4.28 1.92 -9.35
C HIS A 37 5.14 1.71 -8.12
N ARG A 38 5.50 2.81 -7.47
CA ARG A 38 6.16 2.76 -6.17
C ARG A 38 5.16 3.00 -5.07
N PHE A 39 5.41 2.40 -3.91
CA PHE A 39 4.55 2.66 -2.76
C PHE A 39 5.36 2.69 -1.48
N ASP A 40 4.89 3.47 -0.52
CA ASP A 40 5.37 3.47 0.85
C ASP A 40 4.15 3.30 1.74
N ALA A 41 4.22 2.36 2.67
CA ALA A 41 3.10 2.08 3.56
C ALA A 41 3.57 1.95 5.00
N LEU A 42 2.80 2.49 5.93
CA LEU A 42 3.04 2.28 7.35
C LEU A 42 2.00 1.28 7.83
N VAL A 43 2.47 0.10 8.24
CA VAL A 43 1.62 -1.06 8.52
C VAL A 43 1.75 -1.44 9.99
N PHE A 44 0.64 -1.82 10.61
CA PHE A 44 0.62 -2.18 12.02
C PHE A 44 0.17 -3.63 12.21
N PRO A 45 0.61 -4.27 13.31
CA PRO A 45 0.21 -5.65 13.58
C PRO A 45 -1.24 -5.76 14.04
N GLU A 46 -1.83 -4.66 14.51
CA GLU A 46 -3.20 -4.66 15.01
C GLU A 46 -3.95 -3.50 14.42
N HIS A 47 -5.27 -3.60 14.45
CA HIS A 47 -6.12 -2.53 13.97
C HIS A 47 -5.98 -1.29 14.86
N ALA A 48 -6.15 -0.12 14.27
CA ALA A 48 -6.10 1.13 14.99
C ALA A 48 -7.27 1.21 15.96
N GLU A 49 -7.05 1.89 17.09
CA GLU A 49 -8.13 2.13 18.04
C GLU A 49 -9.24 2.95 17.41
N ASN A 50 -8.87 3.87 16.56
CA ASN A 50 -9.82 4.70 15.86
C ASN A 50 -9.85 4.26 14.41
N ALA A 51 -11.01 3.84 13.93
CA ALA A 51 -11.15 3.30 12.58
C ALA A 51 -10.69 4.28 11.52
N GLU A 52 -10.72 5.57 11.81
CA GLU A 52 -10.30 6.57 10.83
C GLU A 52 -8.78 6.60 10.63
N TRP A 53 -8.05 5.93 11.49
CA TRP A 53 -6.58 5.98 11.44
C TRP A 53 -6.00 4.91 10.55
N GLU A 54 -6.83 4.09 9.94
CA GLU A 54 -6.36 3.10 8.96
C GLU A 54 -7.34 3.04 7.81
N ILE A 55 -6.87 2.55 6.66
CA ILE A 55 -7.71 2.44 5.48
C ILE A 55 -8.59 1.20 5.64
N GLY A 56 -9.86 1.40 5.89
CA GLY A 56 -10.76 0.27 6.12
C GLY A 56 -10.23 -0.62 7.23
N ASP A 57 -10.12 -1.90 6.96
CA ASP A 57 -9.59 -2.88 7.91
C ASP A 57 -8.18 -3.31 7.58
N SER A 58 -7.43 -2.47 6.89
CA SER A 58 -6.15 -2.87 6.31
C SER A 58 -4.99 -2.89 7.29
N ARG A 59 -5.10 -2.21 8.42
CA ARG A 59 -4.00 -1.97 9.34
C ARG A 59 -2.91 -1.11 8.71
N ILE A 60 -3.24 -0.39 7.65
CA ILE A 60 -2.33 0.56 7.00
C ILE A 60 -2.78 1.96 7.39
N SER A 61 -1.92 2.69 8.10
CA SER A 61 -2.26 4.02 8.57
C SER A 61 -1.77 5.10 7.63
N LYS A 62 -0.81 4.79 6.76
CA LYS A 62 -0.32 5.71 5.75
C LYS A 62 0.01 4.90 4.50
N LEU A 63 -0.39 5.42 3.35
CA LEU A 63 -0.09 4.76 2.09
C LEU A 63 0.06 5.82 1.00
N TRP A 64 1.22 5.78 0.35
CA TRP A 64 1.53 6.64 -0.77
C TRP A 64 1.84 5.77 -1.97
N VAL A 65 1.22 6.06 -3.10
CA VAL A 65 1.46 5.32 -4.34
C VAL A 65 1.77 6.33 -5.43
N ALA A 66 2.82 6.07 -6.18
CA ALA A 66 3.24 6.98 -7.23
C ALA A 66 3.60 6.22 -8.49
N ARG A 67 3.24 6.81 -9.62
CA ARG A 67 3.59 6.29 -10.93
C ARG A 67 4.85 7.00 -11.39
N PRO A 68 5.87 6.27 -11.88
CA PRO A 68 7.07 6.91 -12.39
C PRO A 68 6.75 7.78 -13.60
N TRP A 69 7.47 8.86 -13.72
CA TRP A 69 7.33 9.79 -14.83
C TRP A 69 8.73 10.10 -15.33
N LEU A 70 8.84 10.86 -16.38
CA LEU A 70 10.13 11.06 -17.04
C LEU A 70 11.23 11.49 -16.08
N ASN A 71 10.95 12.44 -15.22
CA ASN A 71 11.96 12.98 -14.31
C ASN A 71 11.51 12.94 -12.88
N GLY A 72 10.72 11.93 -12.51
CA GLY A 72 10.25 11.86 -11.14
C GLY A 72 9.03 10.96 -11.03
N HIS A 73 8.08 11.38 -10.23
CA HIS A 73 6.92 10.58 -9.93
C HIS A 73 5.67 11.44 -9.92
N THR A 74 4.55 10.81 -10.25
CA THR A 74 3.24 11.43 -10.09
C THR A 74 2.52 10.67 -8.99
N THR A 75 2.13 11.35 -7.93
CA THR A 75 1.36 10.73 -6.86
C THR A 75 -0.02 10.39 -7.39
N VAL A 76 -0.40 9.11 -7.29
CA VAL A 76 -1.69 8.66 -7.76
C VAL A 76 -2.60 8.24 -6.62
N PHE A 77 -2.09 8.19 -5.40
CA PHE A 77 -2.87 7.95 -4.20
C PHE A 77 -2.04 8.36 -3.00
N ASN A 78 -2.67 9.05 -2.05
CA ASN A 78 -2.01 9.35 -0.80
C ASN A 78 -3.03 9.39 0.31
N TRP A 79 -2.80 8.58 1.34
CA TRP A 79 -3.69 8.50 2.48
C TRP A 79 -2.86 8.63 3.76
N ASP A 80 -3.20 9.61 4.58
CA ASP A 80 -2.54 9.85 5.86
C ASP A 80 -3.61 10.25 6.83
N ARG A 81 -4.31 9.25 7.39
CA ARG A 81 -5.46 9.46 8.27
C ARG A 81 -6.59 10.16 7.52
N GLY A 82 -6.71 9.84 6.24
CA GLY A 82 -7.69 10.44 5.38
C GLY A 82 -7.12 10.53 3.97
N ALA A 83 -8.00 10.54 2.99
CA ALA A 83 -7.55 10.54 1.61
C ALA A 83 -7.12 11.94 1.19
N ASP A 84 -5.82 12.20 1.21
CA ASP A 84 -5.28 13.45 0.71
C ASP A 84 -5.32 13.50 -0.81
N VAL A 85 -4.99 12.37 -1.44
CA VAL A 85 -5.05 12.25 -2.89
C VAL A 85 -5.76 10.94 -3.18
N PRO A 86 -7.03 10.99 -3.59
CA PRO A 86 -7.75 9.75 -3.91
C PRO A 86 -7.16 9.09 -5.14
N ALA A 87 -7.50 7.81 -5.33
CA ALA A 87 -6.95 7.04 -6.44
C ALA A 87 -7.23 7.75 -7.77
N ALA A 88 -6.17 8.00 -8.52
CA ALA A 88 -6.25 8.81 -9.73
C ALA A 88 -6.89 8.06 -10.89
N ASP A 89 -6.81 6.73 -10.87
CA ASP A 89 -7.31 5.93 -11.98
C ASP A 89 -7.59 4.51 -11.50
N PRO A 90 -8.19 3.66 -12.34
CA PRO A 90 -8.52 2.30 -11.91
C PRO A 90 -7.31 1.46 -11.51
N VAL A 91 -6.16 1.69 -12.11
CA VAL A 91 -4.96 0.93 -11.75
C VAL A 91 -4.54 1.30 -10.34
N ALA A 92 -4.51 2.59 -10.01
CA ALA A 92 -4.18 3.02 -8.66
C ALA A 92 -5.16 2.44 -7.66
N ALA A 93 -6.44 2.45 -7.97
CA ALA A 93 -7.45 1.89 -7.08
C ALA A 93 -7.23 0.40 -6.85
N ALA A 94 -6.89 -0.33 -7.92
CA ALA A 94 -6.63 -1.76 -7.79
C ALA A 94 -5.40 -2.04 -6.93
N ILE A 95 -4.36 -1.22 -7.06
CA ILE A 95 -3.17 -1.36 -6.24
C ILE A 95 -3.51 -1.14 -4.77
N VAL A 96 -4.26 -0.08 -4.47
CA VAL A 96 -4.66 0.22 -3.10
C VAL A 96 -5.46 -0.93 -2.52
N ASP A 97 -6.45 -1.44 -3.27
CA ASP A 97 -7.27 -2.54 -2.81
C ASP A 97 -6.42 -3.79 -2.54
N PHE A 98 -5.49 -4.08 -3.43
CA PHE A 98 -4.64 -5.25 -3.28
C PHE A 98 -3.77 -5.13 -2.02
N LEU A 99 -3.16 -3.97 -1.81
CA LEU A 99 -2.31 -3.77 -0.64
C LEU A 99 -3.14 -3.80 0.65
N CYS A 100 -4.31 -3.19 0.63
CA CYS A 100 -5.17 -3.19 1.81
C CYS A 100 -5.66 -4.59 2.15
N ALA A 101 -5.82 -5.43 1.14
CA ALA A 101 -6.32 -6.78 1.38
C ALA A 101 -5.28 -7.70 2.01
N GLY A 102 -3.99 -7.47 1.78
CA GLY A 102 -3.01 -8.46 2.20
C GLY A 102 -1.66 -7.99 2.70
N LEU A 103 -1.34 -6.71 2.58
CA LEU A 103 0.03 -6.29 2.93
C LEU A 103 0.34 -6.50 4.41
N ALA A 104 -0.56 -6.09 5.30
CA ALA A 104 -0.32 -6.22 6.73
C ALA A 104 -0.16 -7.68 7.11
N GLU A 105 -0.99 -8.53 6.56
CA GLU A 105 -0.90 -9.96 6.83
C GLU A 105 0.43 -10.52 6.33
N HIS A 106 0.84 -10.09 5.16
CA HIS A 106 2.11 -10.54 4.60
C HIS A 106 3.28 -10.14 5.50
N VAL A 107 3.22 -8.94 6.07
CA VAL A 107 4.30 -8.43 6.91
C VAL A 107 4.35 -9.11 8.26
N TYR A 108 3.19 -9.39 8.86
CA TYR A 108 3.14 -9.83 10.26
C TYR A 108 2.77 -11.30 10.47
N THR A 109 2.44 -12.02 9.42
CA THR A 109 2.00 -13.40 9.56
C THR A 109 3.12 -14.37 9.18
N ARG A 110 4.26 -14.15 9.65
CA ARG A 110 5.38 -15.04 9.31
C ARG A 110 5.77 -15.89 10.50
#